data_12060c00cb0f26fee75354df231bc14f
#
_entry.id   12060c00cb0f26fee75354df231bc14f
#
_cell.length_a   1.000
_cell.length_b   1.000
_cell.length_c   1.000
_cell.angle_alpha   90.00
_cell.angle_beta   90.00
_cell.angle_gamma   90.00
#
_symmetry.space_group_name_H-M   'P 1'
#
loop_
_entity.id
_entity.type
_entity.pdbx_description
1 polymer ?
#
loop_
_entity_poly.entity_id
_entity_poly.type
_entity_poly.pdbx_seq_one_letter_code
_entity_poly.pdbx_strand_id
1 'polypeptide(L)'
;MRPDPALGLLKLYDDALPHVYGYLLARCGDTGLAEDLTAESFLAAVHAVRKPGAPDPSIPWLIGVARHKLADHWRRAEREQRGLRLLAGDPALVDDPWDAAVDRIRARAAFRRSYEGEEGS
;
A
#
# COMPACT_ATOMS: atom_id res chain seq x y z
N MET A 1 -30.73 -7.20 13.57
CA MET A 1 -29.36 -7.75 13.55
C MET A 1 -28.58 -7.07 12.44
N ARG A 2 -27.50 -6.39 12.78
CA ARG A 2 -26.66 -5.74 11.77
C ARG A 2 -25.84 -6.79 11.03
N PRO A 3 -25.75 -6.72 9.68
CA PRO A 3 -24.88 -7.63 8.96
C PRO A 3 -23.41 -7.39 9.38
N ASP A 4 -22.63 -8.48 9.38
CA ASP A 4 -21.20 -8.39 9.65
C ASP A 4 -20.56 -7.47 8.57
N PRO A 5 -19.83 -6.43 8.94
CA PRO A 5 -19.15 -5.58 7.96
C PRO A 5 -18.21 -6.34 7.01
N ALA A 6 -17.67 -7.47 7.46
CA ALA A 6 -16.83 -8.33 6.64
C ALA A 6 -17.61 -8.96 5.48
N LEU A 7 -18.92 -9.14 5.59
CA LEU A 7 -19.74 -9.66 4.48
C LEU A 7 -19.82 -8.65 3.32
N GLY A 8 -19.91 -7.36 3.63
CA GLY A 8 -19.86 -6.31 2.62
C GLY A 8 -18.52 -6.30 1.87
N LEU A 9 -17.44 -6.51 2.60
CA LEU A 9 -16.10 -6.61 2.02
C LEU A 9 -15.97 -7.85 1.13
N LEU A 10 -16.52 -9.00 1.54
CA LEU A 10 -16.52 -10.21 0.73
C LEU A 10 -17.28 -10.04 -0.59
N LYS A 11 -18.41 -9.35 -0.56
CA LYS A 11 -19.17 -9.06 -1.77
C LYS A 11 -18.40 -8.16 -2.73
N LEU A 12 -17.58 -7.26 -2.18
CA LEU A 12 -16.77 -6.34 -2.96
C LEU A 12 -15.49 -7.00 -3.50
N TYR A 13 -15.06 -8.10 -2.90
CA TYR A 13 -13.75 -8.71 -3.12
C TYR A 13 -13.50 -9.02 -4.60
N ASP A 14 -14.45 -9.67 -5.28
CA ASP A 14 -14.27 -10.09 -6.67
C ASP A 14 -14.07 -8.88 -7.60
N ASP A 15 -14.83 -7.81 -7.36
CA ASP A 15 -14.72 -6.59 -8.17
C ASP A 15 -13.47 -5.79 -7.81
N ALA A 16 -13.10 -5.77 -6.53
CA ALA A 16 -11.98 -4.97 -6.04
C ALA A 16 -10.63 -5.61 -6.32
N LEU A 17 -10.55 -6.93 -6.37
CA LEU A 17 -9.30 -7.66 -6.49
C LEU A 17 -8.44 -7.21 -7.66
N PRO A 18 -8.95 -7.14 -8.91
CA PRO A 18 -8.14 -6.68 -10.03
C PRO A 18 -7.71 -5.22 -9.91
N HIS A 19 -8.52 -4.38 -9.28
CA HIS A 19 -8.18 -2.97 -9.05
C HIS A 19 -7.02 -2.82 -8.06
N VAL A 20 -7.08 -3.55 -6.94
CA VAL A 20 -6.05 -3.51 -5.90
C VAL A 20 -4.74 -4.12 -6.43
N TYR A 21 -4.84 -5.28 -7.05
CA TYR A 21 -3.67 -5.95 -7.63
C TYR A 21 -3.01 -5.10 -8.71
N GLY A 22 -3.81 -4.58 -9.65
CA GLY A 22 -3.31 -3.73 -10.73
C GLY A 22 -2.65 -2.45 -10.23
N TYR A 23 -3.23 -1.83 -9.20
CA TYR A 23 -2.65 -0.68 -8.53
C TYR A 23 -1.26 -0.99 -7.98
N LEU A 24 -1.15 -2.09 -7.24
CA LEU A 24 0.11 -2.49 -6.60
C LEU A 24 1.16 -2.92 -7.63
N LEU A 25 0.75 -3.71 -8.62
CA LEU A 25 1.65 -4.18 -9.67
C LEU A 25 2.23 -3.03 -10.48
N ALA A 26 1.42 -2.03 -10.82
CA ALA A 26 1.88 -0.86 -11.56
C ALA A 26 2.98 -0.09 -10.82
N ARG A 27 3.01 -0.17 -9.50
CA ARG A 27 3.94 0.61 -8.68
C ARG A 27 5.16 -0.17 -8.23
N CYS A 28 5.02 -1.47 -7.96
CA CYS A 28 6.16 -2.27 -7.49
C CYS A 28 6.84 -3.05 -8.61
N GLY A 29 6.15 -3.31 -9.72
CA GLY A 29 6.71 -3.99 -10.88
C GLY A 29 7.05 -5.47 -10.67
N ASP A 30 6.59 -6.06 -9.56
CA ASP A 30 6.89 -7.44 -9.16
C ASP A 30 5.58 -8.15 -8.85
N THR A 31 5.28 -9.21 -9.59
CA THR A 31 4.02 -9.95 -9.43
C THR A 31 3.91 -10.62 -8.07
N GLY A 32 4.99 -11.23 -7.58
CA GLY A 32 4.99 -11.87 -6.26
C GLY A 32 4.73 -10.88 -5.14
N LEU A 33 5.40 -9.74 -5.19
CA LEU A 33 5.19 -8.69 -4.20
C LEU A 33 3.79 -8.10 -4.29
N ALA A 34 3.27 -7.88 -5.50
CA ALA A 34 1.92 -7.37 -5.69
C ALA A 34 0.88 -8.33 -5.12
N GLU A 35 1.06 -9.63 -5.30
CA GLU A 35 0.18 -10.65 -4.73
C GLU A 35 0.21 -10.62 -3.20
N ASP A 36 1.40 -10.57 -2.61
CA ASP A 36 1.57 -10.51 -1.16
C ASP A 36 0.93 -9.26 -0.56
N LEU A 37 1.18 -8.11 -1.16
CA LEU A 37 0.61 -6.85 -0.70
C LEU A 37 -0.90 -6.79 -0.90
N THR A 38 -1.41 -7.42 -1.96
CA THR A 38 -2.85 -7.53 -2.17
C THR A 38 -3.49 -8.34 -1.04
N ALA A 39 -2.93 -9.49 -0.70
CA ALA A 39 -3.41 -10.32 0.41
C ALA A 39 -3.37 -9.57 1.74
N GLU A 40 -2.26 -8.90 2.03
CA GLU A 40 -2.11 -8.10 3.26
C GLU A 40 -3.12 -6.94 3.31
N SER A 41 -3.40 -6.31 2.16
CA SER A 41 -4.37 -5.22 2.07
C SER A 41 -5.78 -5.68 2.41
N PHE A 42 -6.20 -6.82 1.89
CA PHE A 42 -7.52 -7.38 2.20
C PHE A 42 -7.62 -7.84 3.66
N LEU A 43 -6.55 -8.43 4.22
CA LEU A 43 -6.52 -8.78 5.64
C LEU A 43 -6.64 -7.53 6.53
N ALA A 44 -5.90 -6.48 6.20
CA ALA A 44 -5.98 -5.22 6.93
C ALA A 44 -7.38 -4.61 6.80
N ALA A 45 -8.00 -4.73 5.64
CA ALA A 45 -9.36 -4.25 5.41
C ALA A 45 -10.38 -5.01 6.28
N VAL A 46 -10.25 -6.32 6.39
CA VAL A 46 -11.12 -7.14 7.26
C VAL A 46 -11.04 -6.65 8.71
N HIS A 47 -9.84 -6.41 9.20
CA HIS A 47 -9.65 -5.88 10.56
C HIS A 47 -10.22 -4.48 10.71
N ALA A 48 -10.00 -3.62 9.71
CA ALA A 48 -10.42 -2.23 9.78
C ALA A 48 -11.94 -2.07 9.78
N VAL A 49 -12.68 -2.84 8.97
CA VAL A 49 -14.14 -2.73 8.87
C VAL A 49 -14.86 -3.18 10.15
N ARG A 50 -14.19 -3.95 10.99
CA ARG A 50 -14.74 -4.42 12.27
C ARG A 50 -14.61 -3.40 13.40
N LYS A 51 -13.81 -2.36 13.21
CA LYS A 51 -13.62 -1.31 14.22
C LYS A 51 -14.82 -0.37 14.26
N PRO A 52 -15.21 0.10 15.48
CA PRO A 52 -16.28 1.12 15.59
C PRO A 52 -15.93 2.36 14.77
N GLY A 53 -16.92 2.88 14.04
CA GLY A 53 -16.74 4.07 13.23
C GLY A 53 -16.01 3.86 11.92
N ALA A 54 -15.79 2.61 11.52
CA ALA A 54 -15.16 2.31 10.24
C ALA A 54 -16.02 2.77 9.06
N PRO A 55 -15.41 3.29 7.97
CA PRO A 55 -16.17 3.62 6.78
C PRO A 55 -16.69 2.37 6.08
N ASP A 56 -17.70 2.54 5.25
CA ASP A 56 -18.19 1.43 4.41
C ASP A 56 -17.10 1.03 3.39
N PRO A 57 -16.89 -0.30 3.20
CA PRO A 57 -15.91 -0.74 2.23
C PRO A 57 -16.26 -0.28 0.81
N SER A 58 -15.24 0.22 0.11
CA SER A 58 -15.36 0.62 -1.28
C SER A 58 -14.05 0.37 -1.99
N ILE A 59 -14.05 0.35 -3.32
CA ILE A 59 -12.81 0.17 -4.07
C ILE A 59 -11.81 1.31 -3.79
N PRO A 60 -12.20 2.60 -3.80
CA PRO A 60 -11.27 3.68 -3.44
C PRO A 60 -10.70 3.53 -2.03
N TRP A 61 -11.51 3.09 -1.07
CA TRP A 61 -11.04 2.86 0.29
C TRP A 61 -10.02 1.73 0.35
N LEU A 62 -10.26 0.63 -0.39
CA LEU A 62 -9.31 -0.48 -0.48
C LEU A 62 -8.00 -0.08 -1.15
N ILE A 63 -8.05 0.75 -2.17
CA ILE A 63 -6.84 1.33 -2.78
C ILE A 63 -6.06 2.14 -1.75
N GLY A 64 -6.74 2.88 -0.87
CA GLY A 64 -6.11 3.59 0.24
C GLY A 64 -5.41 2.65 1.21
N VAL A 65 -6.03 1.51 1.54
CA VAL A 65 -5.42 0.46 2.37
C VAL A 65 -4.17 -0.11 1.69
N ALA A 66 -4.26 -0.42 0.40
CA ALA A 66 -3.15 -0.93 -0.40
C ALA A 66 -1.98 0.05 -0.43
N ARG A 67 -2.28 1.32 -0.56
CA ARG A 67 -1.27 2.39 -0.52
C ARG A 67 -0.48 2.39 0.78
N HIS A 68 -1.17 2.27 1.91
CA HIS A 68 -0.50 2.20 3.21
C HIS A 68 0.41 0.98 3.32
N LYS A 69 -0.05 -0.16 2.81
CA LYS A 69 0.75 -1.38 2.80
C LYS A 69 1.98 -1.26 1.93
N LEU A 70 1.85 -0.64 0.76
CA LEU A 70 2.98 -0.39 -0.13
C LEU A 70 3.99 0.57 0.50
N ALA A 71 3.52 1.65 1.11
CA ALA A 71 4.40 2.61 1.80
C ALA A 71 5.14 1.95 2.97
N ASP A 72 4.46 1.11 3.75
CA ASP A 72 5.07 0.36 4.84
C ASP A 72 6.14 -0.61 4.33
N HIS A 73 5.87 -1.28 3.21
CA HIS A 73 6.83 -2.18 2.58
C HIS A 73 8.10 -1.43 2.17
N TRP A 74 7.96 -0.29 1.50
CA TRP A 74 9.11 0.51 1.07
C TRP A 74 9.91 1.04 2.25
N ARG A 75 9.25 1.47 3.31
CA ARG A 75 9.93 1.92 4.54
C ARG A 75 10.73 0.80 5.19
N ARG A 76 10.19 -0.42 5.23
CA ARG A 76 10.89 -1.60 5.75
C ARG A 76 12.08 -1.98 4.87
N ALA A 77 11.88 -2.02 3.55
CA ALA A 77 12.94 -2.35 2.60
C ALA A 77 14.09 -1.35 2.69
N GLU A 78 13.77 -0.07 2.80
CA GLU A 78 14.76 0.99 2.97
C GLU A 78 15.56 0.83 4.27
N ARG A 79 14.88 0.51 5.37
CA ARG A 79 15.54 0.26 6.66
C ARG A 79 16.43 -0.98 6.62
N GLU A 80 16.00 -2.04 5.97
CA GLU A 80 16.80 -3.26 5.80
C GLU A 80 18.04 -3.00 4.96
N GLN A 81 17.90 -2.30 3.85
CA GLN A 81 19.04 -1.90 3.03
C GLN A 81 20.03 -1.05 3.81
N ARG A 82 19.52 -0.10 4.60
CA ARG A 82 20.33 0.77 5.43
C ARG A 82 21.09 -0.03 6.49
N GLY A 83 20.41 -0.98 7.15
CA GLY A 83 21.03 -1.88 8.11
C GLY A 83 22.11 -2.77 7.51
N LEU A 84 21.84 -3.36 6.35
CA LEU A 84 22.81 -4.18 5.62
C LEU A 84 24.03 -3.38 5.20
N ARG A 85 23.87 -2.16 4.77
CA ARG A 85 24.96 -1.29 4.38
C ARG A 85 25.79 -0.86 5.59
N LEU A 86 25.15 -0.57 6.72
CA LEU A 86 25.86 -0.29 7.96
C LEU A 86 26.70 -1.47 8.42
N LEU A 87 26.17 -2.70 8.29
CA LEU A 87 26.90 -3.93 8.59
C LEU A 87 28.06 -4.16 7.63
N ALA A 88 27.92 -3.75 6.37
CA ALA A 88 28.98 -3.86 5.38
C ALA A 88 30.06 -2.80 5.52
N GLY A 89 29.86 -1.82 6.42
CA GLY A 89 30.83 -0.75 6.65
C GLY A 89 31.01 0.18 5.47
N ASP A 90 29.99 0.36 4.65
CA ASP A 90 30.03 1.19 3.47
C ASP A 90 29.95 2.68 3.83
N PRO A 91 31.04 3.45 3.65
CA PRO A 91 31.03 4.87 4.00
C PRO A 91 30.15 5.73 3.09
N ALA A 92 29.68 5.19 1.95
CA ALA A 92 28.74 5.89 1.07
C ALA A 92 27.34 5.98 1.69
N LEU A 93 27.17 5.38 2.85
CA LEU A 93 25.92 5.38 3.60
C LEU A 93 25.82 6.43 4.67
N VAL A 94 26.41 7.54 4.44
CA VAL A 94 25.92 8.74 5.10
C VAL A 94 24.55 8.98 4.49
N ASP A 95 23.56 8.55 5.24
CA ASP A 95 22.17 8.76 4.93
C ASP A 95 21.97 10.23 4.60
N ASP A 96 21.82 10.54 3.32
CA ASP A 96 21.47 11.89 2.95
C ASP A 96 19.97 12.04 3.22
N PRO A 97 19.59 12.82 4.27
CA PRO A 97 18.17 13.01 4.59
C PRO A 97 17.38 13.60 3.43
N TRP A 98 18.09 14.22 2.49
CA TRP A 98 17.52 14.81 1.31
C TRP A 98 17.03 13.76 0.32
N ASP A 99 17.80 12.69 0.09
CA ASP A 99 17.40 11.61 -0.82
C ASP A 99 16.15 10.89 -0.33
N ALA A 100 16.08 10.61 0.96
CA ALA A 100 14.90 10.01 1.56
C ALA A 100 13.67 10.91 1.45
N ALA A 101 13.84 12.21 1.60
CA ALA A 101 12.77 13.20 1.45
C ALA A 101 12.29 13.28 0.01
N VAL A 102 13.21 13.28 -0.96
CA VAL A 102 12.89 13.31 -2.39
C VAL A 102 12.12 12.06 -2.80
N ASP A 103 12.56 10.89 -2.34
CA ASP A 103 11.86 9.63 -2.64
C ASP A 103 10.45 9.61 -2.08
N ARG A 104 10.25 10.13 -0.87
CA ARG A 104 8.92 10.27 -0.28
C ARG A 104 8.02 11.22 -1.07
N ILE A 105 8.57 12.33 -1.53
CA ILE A 105 7.86 13.30 -2.36
C ILE A 105 7.47 12.68 -3.70
N ARG A 106 8.38 11.94 -4.34
CA ARG A 106 8.12 11.24 -5.60
C ARG A 106 7.04 10.18 -5.43
N ALA A 107 7.10 9.40 -4.36
CA ALA A 107 6.11 8.39 -4.06
C ALA A 107 4.72 9.01 -3.86
N ARG A 108 4.64 10.11 -3.11
CA ARG A 108 3.39 10.85 -2.91
C ARG A 108 2.84 11.44 -4.20
N ALA A 109 3.72 12.02 -5.03
CA ALA A 109 3.30 12.61 -6.30
C ALA A 109 2.79 11.55 -7.28
N ALA A 110 3.48 10.42 -7.38
CA ALA A 110 3.06 9.29 -8.21
C ALA A 110 1.72 8.73 -7.73
N PHE A 111 1.55 8.59 -6.42
CA PHE A 111 0.31 8.14 -5.82
C PHE A 111 -0.84 9.10 -6.12
N ARG A 112 -0.63 10.39 -5.87
CA ARG A 112 -1.66 11.42 -6.08
C ARG A 112 -2.11 11.46 -7.54
N ARG A 113 -1.19 11.37 -8.47
CA ARG A 113 -1.50 11.35 -9.91
C ARG A 113 -2.34 10.13 -10.30
N SER A 114 -2.01 8.97 -9.76
CA SER A 114 -2.78 7.74 -10.01
C SER A 114 -4.20 7.83 -9.46
N TYR A 115 -4.32 8.35 -8.25
CA TYR A 115 -5.60 8.48 -7.57
C TYR A 115 -6.50 9.49 -8.30
N GLU A 116 -5.96 10.63 -8.67
CA GLU A 116 -6.68 11.67 -9.42
C GLU A 116 -7.07 11.19 -10.82
N GLY A 117 -6.21 10.42 -11.47
CA GLY A 117 -6.50 9.83 -12.77
C GLY A 117 -7.66 8.84 -12.75
N GLU A 118 -7.78 8.07 -11.68
CA GLU A 118 -8.89 7.12 -11.50
C GLU A 118 -10.21 7.84 -11.20
N GLU A 119 -10.18 8.91 -10.43
CA GLU A 119 -11.36 9.71 -10.14
C GLU A 119 -11.84 10.54 -11.33
N GLY A 120 -10.96 10.89 -12.24
CA GLY A 120 -11.26 11.72 -13.41
C GLY A 120 -11.86 10.98 -14.59
N SER A 121 -12.06 9.68 -14.49
CA SER A 121 -12.58 8.86 -15.59
C SER A 121 -14.08 8.67 -15.53
#